data_c2d3a85a2bbc588ae66fc2ce4434317b
#
_entry.id   c2d3a85a2bbc588ae66fc2ce4434317b
#
_cell.length_a   1.000
_cell.length_b   1.000
_cell.length_c   1.000
_cell.angle_alpha   90.00
_cell.angle_beta   90.00
_cell.angle_gamma   90.00
#
_symmetry.space_group_name_H-M   'P 1'
#
loop_
_entity.id
_entity.type
_entity.pdbx_description
1 polymer ?
#
loop_
_entity_poly.entity_id
_entity_poly.type
_entity_poly.pdbx_seq_one_letter_code
_entity_poly.pdbx_strand_id
1 'polypeptide(L)'
;MTAKASILKMLEALISSSLSEKELEDRLSDYHDNDIAEILEKLMPQERLRLYRILGVDRTAEIFAYLDDAGPYMEELSLEKAANVVSHMDSDDAVDVLEDMDESRKAEIVKRLDHETSEDVKLLWSYDDDEIGSCMTTNYICIHNDLLFVRQ
;
A
#
# COMPACT_ATOMS: atom_id res chain seq x y z
N MET A 1 -30.64 -0.66 -0.49
CA MET A 1 -29.23 -0.80 -0.08
C MET A 1 -28.49 -1.36 -1.27
N THR A 2 -27.41 -0.71 -1.75
CA THR A 2 -26.64 -1.21 -2.88
C THR A 2 -25.84 -2.46 -2.48
N ALA A 3 -25.53 -3.35 -3.44
CA ALA A 3 -24.71 -4.54 -3.19
C ALA A 3 -23.38 -4.19 -2.48
N LYS A 4 -22.72 -3.11 -2.92
CA LYS A 4 -21.47 -2.58 -2.33
C LYS A 4 -21.65 -2.21 -0.85
N ALA A 5 -22.72 -1.50 -0.50
CA ALA A 5 -22.99 -1.14 0.91
C ALA A 5 -23.21 -2.37 1.81
N SER A 6 -23.72 -3.46 1.23
CA SER A 6 -23.85 -4.73 1.96
C SER A 6 -22.50 -5.40 2.20
N ILE A 7 -21.63 -5.40 1.19
CA ILE A 7 -20.26 -5.95 1.28
C ILE A 7 -19.47 -5.22 2.37
N LEU A 8 -19.47 -3.89 2.36
CA LEU A 8 -18.73 -3.10 3.34
C LEU A 8 -19.22 -3.35 4.78
N LYS A 9 -20.53 -3.49 5.01
CA LYS A 9 -21.07 -3.86 6.33
C LYS A 9 -20.65 -5.28 6.76
N MET A 10 -20.60 -6.22 5.83
CA MET A 10 -20.15 -7.58 6.14
C MET A 10 -18.65 -7.58 6.50
N LEU A 11 -17.83 -6.81 5.77
CA LEU A 11 -16.40 -6.64 6.06
C LEU A 11 -16.17 -6.02 7.44
N GLU A 12 -16.87 -4.92 7.77
CA GLU A 12 -16.80 -4.27 9.07
C GLU A 12 -17.12 -5.26 10.19
N ALA A 13 -18.24 -5.98 10.08
CA ALA A 13 -18.64 -7.00 11.05
C ALA A 13 -17.64 -8.16 11.15
N LEU A 14 -17.03 -8.55 10.03
CA LEU A 14 -16.02 -9.60 9.98
C LEU A 14 -14.74 -9.18 10.73
N ILE A 15 -14.24 -7.99 10.48
CA ILE A 15 -13.02 -7.49 11.11
C ILE A 15 -13.21 -7.23 12.61
N SER A 16 -14.37 -6.71 13.00
CA SER A 16 -14.72 -6.49 14.41
C SER A 16 -15.07 -7.79 15.17
N SER A 17 -15.10 -8.93 14.48
CA SER A 17 -15.43 -10.21 15.09
C SER A 17 -14.32 -10.76 15.98
N SER A 18 -14.67 -11.72 16.85
CA SER A 18 -13.72 -12.43 17.71
C SER A 18 -13.09 -13.67 17.04
N LEU A 19 -13.10 -13.74 15.71
CA LEU A 19 -12.45 -14.81 14.96
C LEU A 19 -10.95 -14.87 15.25
N SER A 20 -10.40 -16.07 15.15
CA SER A 20 -8.93 -16.23 15.17
C SER A 20 -8.28 -15.51 13.98
N GLU A 21 -7.01 -15.14 14.10
CA GLU A 21 -6.28 -14.45 13.02
C GLU A 21 -6.31 -15.25 11.73
N LYS A 22 -6.12 -16.56 11.81
CA LYS A 22 -6.15 -17.45 10.64
C LYS A 22 -7.52 -17.51 9.96
N GLU A 23 -8.60 -17.62 10.75
CA GLU A 23 -9.96 -17.64 10.19
C GLU A 23 -10.32 -16.29 9.56
N LEU A 24 -9.84 -15.19 10.15
CA LEU A 24 -10.04 -13.86 9.59
C LEU A 24 -9.25 -13.68 8.29
N GLU A 25 -8.00 -14.11 8.24
CA GLU A 25 -7.16 -14.11 7.04
C GLU A 25 -7.82 -14.90 5.90
N ASP A 26 -8.24 -16.15 6.19
CA ASP A 26 -8.90 -17.01 5.20
C ASP A 26 -10.17 -16.36 4.62
N ARG A 27 -10.96 -15.68 5.45
CA ARG A 27 -12.18 -14.98 4.98
C ARG A 27 -11.90 -13.69 4.26
N LEU A 28 -10.85 -12.96 4.65
CA LEU A 28 -10.45 -11.71 3.98
C LEU A 28 -9.89 -11.96 2.59
N SER A 29 -9.44 -13.18 2.28
CA SER A 29 -8.99 -13.54 0.93
C SER A 29 -10.09 -13.47 -0.14
N ASP A 30 -11.35 -13.53 0.26
CA ASP A 30 -12.51 -13.43 -0.64
C ASP A 30 -12.86 -11.98 -1.02
N TYR A 31 -12.22 -10.98 -0.40
CA TYR A 31 -12.52 -9.56 -0.61
C TYR A 31 -11.39 -8.86 -1.37
N HIS A 32 -11.78 -7.90 -2.22
CA HIS A 32 -10.82 -7.04 -2.93
C HIS A 32 -10.19 -6.02 -1.98
N ASP A 33 -8.95 -5.66 -2.24
CA ASP A 33 -8.20 -4.70 -1.41
C ASP A 33 -8.82 -3.30 -1.43
N ASN A 34 -9.41 -2.88 -2.55
CA ASN A 34 -10.21 -1.66 -2.64
C ASN A 34 -11.43 -1.67 -1.67
N ASP A 35 -12.14 -2.80 -1.51
CA ASP A 35 -13.25 -2.89 -0.56
C ASP A 35 -12.74 -2.79 0.89
N ILE A 36 -11.55 -3.34 1.16
CA ILE A 36 -10.91 -3.24 2.48
C ILE A 36 -10.43 -1.80 2.72
N ALA A 37 -9.84 -1.12 1.74
CA ALA A 37 -9.45 0.28 1.84
C ALA A 37 -10.65 1.17 2.23
N GLU A 38 -11.80 1.00 1.59
CA GLU A 38 -13.00 1.80 1.85
C GLU A 38 -13.56 1.67 3.27
N ILE A 39 -13.28 0.59 3.98
CA ILE A 39 -13.78 0.44 5.36
C ILE A 39 -12.81 0.90 6.42
N LEU A 40 -11.55 1.21 6.08
CA LEU A 40 -10.53 1.60 7.07
C LEU A 40 -10.98 2.79 7.92
N GLU A 41 -11.67 3.76 7.31
CA GLU A 41 -12.22 4.93 8.02
C GLU A 41 -13.21 4.56 9.13
N LYS A 42 -13.93 3.43 8.99
CA LYS A 42 -14.96 2.99 9.93
C LYS A 42 -14.40 2.14 11.06
N LEU A 43 -13.21 1.64 10.89
CA LEU A 43 -12.55 0.78 11.88
C LEU A 43 -11.89 1.61 12.97
N MET A 44 -11.87 1.06 14.19
CA MET A 44 -11.06 1.63 15.27
C MET A 44 -9.57 1.40 15.00
N PRO A 45 -8.66 2.28 15.48
CA PRO A 45 -7.22 2.13 15.25
C PRO A 45 -6.66 0.75 15.63
N GLN A 46 -7.16 0.15 16.72
CA GLN A 46 -6.74 -1.19 17.14
C GLN A 46 -7.18 -2.30 16.17
N GLU A 47 -8.36 -2.14 15.55
CA GLU A 47 -8.86 -3.06 14.54
C GLU A 47 -8.02 -2.97 13.25
N ARG A 48 -7.65 -1.75 12.83
CA ARG A 48 -6.75 -1.51 11.71
C ARG A 48 -5.37 -2.12 11.95
N LEU A 49 -4.76 -1.88 13.10
CA LEU A 49 -3.45 -2.46 13.44
C LEU A 49 -3.48 -4.01 13.51
N ARG A 50 -4.60 -4.59 13.97
CA ARG A 50 -4.82 -6.05 13.91
C ARG A 50 -4.93 -6.51 12.46
N LEU A 51 -5.68 -5.79 11.64
CA LEU A 51 -5.88 -6.07 10.22
C LEU A 51 -4.56 -6.07 9.46
N TYR A 52 -3.74 -5.02 9.58
CA TYR A 52 -2.43 -4.92 8.92
C TYR A 52 -1.49 -6.06 9.30
N ARG A 53 -1.54 -6.49 10.57
CA ARG A 53 -0.73 -7.62 11.03
C ARG A 53 -1.17 -8.95 10.39
N ILE A 54 -2.47 -9.15 10.20
CA ILE A 54 -3.05 -10.37 9.60
C ILE A 54 -2.78 -10.41 8.10
N LEU A 55 -2.97 -9.29 7.40
CA LEU A 55 -2.80 -9.19 5.96
C LEU A 55 -1.34 -9.26 5.52
N GLY A 56 -0.41 -8.91 6.41
CA GLY A 56 1.00 -8.79 6.08
C GLY A 56 1.33 -7.50 5.32
N VAL A 57 2.62 -7.31 5.05
CA VAL A 57 3.13 -6.07 4.47
C VAL A 57 2.70 -5.88 3.01
N ASP A 58 2.79 -6.93 2.19
CA ASP A 58 2.48 -6.85 0.76
C ASP A 58 1.03 -6.40 0.55
N ARG A 59 0.09 -7.09 1.18
CA ARG A 59 -1.33 -6.76 1.02
C ARG A 59 -1.71 -5.44 1.68
N THR A 60 -1.02 -5.03 2.74
CA THR A 60 -1.20 -3.71 3.35
C THR A 60 -0.74 -2.60 2.40
N ALA A 61 0.36 -2.80 1.69
CA ALA A 61 0.87 -1.88 0.67
C ALA A 61 -0.17 -1.70 -0.47
N GLU A 62 -0.68 -2.80 -1.01
CA GLU A 62 -1.74 -2.77 -2.04
C GLU A 62 -3.01 -2.03 -1.56
N ILE A 63 -3.43 -2.24 -0.32
CA ILE A 63 -4.60 -1.56 0.24
C ILE A 63 -4.36 -0.06 0.36
N PHE A 64 -3.16 0.36 0.81
CA PHE A 64 -2.84 1.77 0.97
C PHE A 64 -2.75 2.51 -0.37
N ALA A 65 -2.35 1.84 -1.45
CA ALA A 65 -2.39 2.38 -2.81
C ALA A 65 -3.81 2.75 -3.30
N TYR A 66 -4.86 2.21 -2.69
CA TYR A 66 -6.25 2.57 -3.00
C TYR A 66 -6.80 3.73 -2.17
N LEU A 67 -6.04 4.28 -1.24
CA LEU A 67 -6.49 5.38 -0.38
C LEU A 67 -6.23 6.73 -1.05
N ASP A 68 -7.20 7.63 -0.98
CA ASP A 68 -7.03 9.03 -1.44
C ASP A 68 -6.09 9.84 -0.51
N ASP A 69 -5.98 9.44 0.76
CA ASP A 69 -5.08 10.00 1.76
C ASP A 69 -4.64 8.88 2.71
N ALA A 70 -3.45 8.38 2.51
CA ALA A 70 -2.85 7.31 3.31
C ALA A 70 -2.13 7.82 4.57
N GLY A 71 -1.87 9.12 4.67
CA GLY A 71 -1.10 9.75 5.75
C GLY A 71 -1.56 9.36 7.15
N PRO A 72 -2.85 9.51 7.51
CA PRO A 72 -3.36 9.16 8.84
C PRO A 72 -3.13 7.69 9.21
N TYR A 73 -3.25 6.77 8.26
CA TYR A 73 -3.07 5.33 8.48
C TYR A 73 -1.58 4.96 8.60
N MET A 74 -0.73 5.63 7.83
CA MET A 74 0.71 5.50 7.96
C MET A 74 1.22 5.99 9.31
N GLU A 75 0.60 7.01 9.91
CA GLU A 75 0.93 7.51 11.25
C GLU A 75 0.65 6.49 12.36
N GLU A 76 -0.28 5.57 12.18
CA GLU A 76 -0.58 4.49 13.12
C GLU A 76 0.52 3.42 13.18
N LEU A 77 1.36 3.32 12.15
CA LEU A 77 2.44 2.35 12.07
C LEU A 77 3.72 2.88 12.76
N SER A 78 4.55 1.99 13.25
CA SER A 78 5.93 2.37 13.61
C SER A 78 6.71 2.79 12.36
N LEU A 79 7.77 3.61 12.51
CA LEU A 79 8.60 4.05 11.38
C LEU A 79 9.17 2.87 10.56
N GLU A 80 9.56 1.77 11.24
CA GLU A 80 10.06 0.57 10.56
C GLU A 80 8.98 -0.12 9.72
N LYS A 81 7.76 -0.25 10.28
CA LYS A 81 6.64 -0.85 9.56
C LYS A 81 6.18 0.03 8.41
N ALA A 82 6.11 1.34 8.61
CA ALA A 82 5.76 2.29 7.57
C ALA A 82 6.77 2.24 6.42
N ALA A 83 8.08 2.27 6.70
CA ALA A 83 9.12 2.12 5.68
C ALA A 83 9.01 0.78 4.94
N ASN A 84 8.71 -0.30 5.66
CA ASN A 84 8.55 -1.62 5.04
C ASN A 84 7.30 -1.68 4.13
N VAL A 85 6.20 -1.03 4.51
CA VAL A 85 5.00 -0.93 3.65
C VAL A 85 5.33 -0.13 2.39
N VAL A 86 5.97 1.03 2.50
CA VAL A 86 6.38 1.86 1.35
C VAL A 86 7.33 1.08 0.41
N SER A 87 8.27 0.30 0.96
CA SER A 87 9.19 -0.53 0.16
C SER A 87 8.52 -1.70 -0.59
N HIS A 88 7.24 -1.96 -0.33
CA HIS A 88 6.45 -2.99 -1.03
C HIS A 88 5.38 -2.40 -1.96
N MET A 89 5.35 -1.08 -2.11
CA MET A 89 4.49 -0.38 -3.06
C MET A 89 5.15 -0.26 -4.43
N ASP A 90 4.36 -0.07 -5.46
CA ASP A 90 4.85 0.47 -6.71
C ASP A 90 5.41 1.88 -6.48
N SER A 91 6.40 2.28 -7.25
CA SER A 91 7.16 3.50 -6.98
C SER A 91 6.33 4.78 -7.04
N ASP A 92 5.35 4.86 -7.92
CA ASP A 92 4.39 5.95 -8.02
C ASP A 92 3.46 6.00 -6.79
N ASP A 93 2.89 4.87 -6.38
CA ASP A 93 2.08 4.77 -5.16
C ASP A 93 2.90 5.13 -3.90
N ALA A 94 4.16 4.70 -3.84
CA ALA A 94 5.07 5.03 -2.76
C ALA A 94 5.31 6.55 -2.63
N VAL A 95 5.45 7.25 -3.76
CA VAL A 95 5.59 8.72 -3.81
C VAL A 95 4.31 9.37 -3.32
N ASP A 96 3.15 8.99 -3.86
CA ASP A 96 1.85 9.56 -3.49
C ASP A 96 1.59 9.42 -1.98
N VAL A 97 1.80 8.23 -1.43
CA VAL A 97 1.64 7.96 0.01
C VAL A 97 2.62 8.77 0.88
N LEU A 98 3.86 8.96 0.41
CA LEU A 98 4.84 9.79 1.13
C LEU A 98 4.50 11.28 1.07
N GLU A 99 3.86 11.75 0.01
CA GLU A 99 3.43 13.15 -0.13
C GLU A 99 2.27 13.50 0.79
N ASP A 100 1.41 12.55 1.10
CA ASP A 100 0.31 12.69 2.07
C ASP A 100 0.79 12.84 3.52
N MET A 101 2.09 12.63 3.80
CA MET A 101 2.61 12.58 5.16
C MET A 101 3.23 13.90 5.62
N ASP A 102 3.29 14.08 6.95
CA ASP A 102 4.08 15.15 7.56
C ASP A 102 5.56 15.05 7.17
N GLU A 103 6.18 16.19 6.81
CA GLU A 103 7.55 16.26 6.31
C GLU A 103 8.58 15.62 7.24
N SER A 104 8.41 15.76 8.57
CA SER A 104 9.32 15.17 9.55
C SER A 104 9.26 13.65 9.51
N ARG A 105 8.05 13.10 9.44
CA ARG A 105 7.83 11.66 9.40
C ARG A 105 8.24 11.05 8.07
N LYS A 106 7.91 11.72 6.96
CA LYS A 106 8.38 11.38 5.61
C LYS A 106 9.89 11.22 5.59
N ALA A 107 10.63 12.24 6.06
CA ALA A 107 12.09 12.21 6.10
C ALA A 107 12.64 11.03 6.92
N GLU A 108 11.99 10.65 8.02
CA GLU A 108 12.40 9.52 8.84
C GLU A 108 12.10 8.15 8.19
N ILE A 109 11.02 8.05 7.43
CA ILE A 109 10.68 6.85 6.66
C ILE A 109 11.65 6.68 5.49
N VAL A 110 11.88 7.73 4.70
CA VAL A 110 12.79 7.70 3.54
C VAL A 110 14.21 7.25 3.93
N LYS A 111 14.69 7.61 5.11
CA LYS A 111 16.00 7.13 5.62
C LYS A 111 16.03 5.62 5.91
N ARG A 112 14.88 4.98 6.01
CA ARG A 112 14.72 3.56 6.34
C ARG A 112 14.28 2.70 5.15
N LEU A 113 13.98 3.32 4.01
CA LEU A 113 13.69 2.59 2.78
C LEU A 113 14.91 1.76 2.36
N ASP A 114 14.66 0.64 1.69
CA ASP A 114 15.72 -0.08 1.01
C ASP A 114 16.32 0.78 -0.13
N HIS A 115 17.45 0.32 -0.66
CA HIS A 115 18.21 1.11 -1.64
C HIS A 115 17.42 1.32 -2.93
N GLU A 116 16.73 0.29 -3.42
CA GLU A 116 15.98 0.31 -4.68
C GLU A 116 14.82 1.30 -4.59
N THR A 117 13.95 1.14 -3.60
CA THR A 117 12.83 2.06 -3.35
C THR A 117 13.31 3.51 -3.14
N SER A 118 14.41 3.70 -2.40
CA SER A 118 14.96 5.03 -2.15
C SER A 118 15.44 5.72 -3.43
N GLU A 119 16.03 4.99 -4.38
CA GLU A 119 16.47 5.55 -5.67
C GLU A 119 15.27 5.86 -6.57
N ASP A 120 14.27 4.98 -6.60
CA ASP A 120 13.05 5.17 -7.38
C ASP A 120 12.23 6.38 -6.91
N VAL A 121 12.03 6.51 -5.61
CA VAL A 121 11.37 7.68 -5.01
C VAL A 121 12.11 8.98 -5.34
N LYS A 122 13.44 8.99 -5.24
CA LYS A 122 14.25 10.17 -5.60
C LYS A 122 14.16 10.48 -7.09
N LEU A 123 14.13 9.47 -7.94
CA LEU A 123 13.98 9.62 -9.37
C LEU A 123 12.63 10.29 -9.68
N LEU A 124 11.54 9.79 -9.13
CA LEU A 124 10.21 10.35 -9.35
C LEU A 124 10.10 11.79 -8.82
N TRP A 125 10.65 12.08 -7.64
CA TRP A 125 10.71 13.44 -7.11
C TRP A 125 11.60 14.40 -7.91
N SER A 126 12.43 13.89 -8.83
CA SER A 126 13.25 14.74 -9.72
C SER A 126 12.46 15.30 -10.91
N TYR A 127 11.27 14.79 -11.17
CA TYR A 127 10.37 15.30 -12.21
C TYR A 127 9.48 16.41 -11.66
N ASP A 128 9.14 17.37 -12.50
CA ASP A 128 8.14 18.39 -12.17
C ASP A 128 6.72 17.76 -12.24
N ASP A 129 5.77 18.27 -11.45
CA ASP A 129 4.40 17.71 -11.34
C ASP A 129 3.64 17.62 -12.67
N ASP A 130 4.00 18.44 -13.66
CA ASP A 130 3.44 18.47 -15.02
C ASP A 130 4.20 17.58 -16.02
N GLU A 131 5.26 16.91 -15.60
CA GLU A 131 6.00 15.96 -16.43
C GLU A 131 5.40 14.56 -16.32
N ILE A 132 5.31 13.86 -17.47
CA ILE A 132 4.82 12.46 -17.49
C ILE A 132 5.65 11.55 -16.57
N GLY A 133 6.93 11.88 -16.37
CA GLY A 133 7.85 11.14 -15.50
C GLY A 133 7.41 11.07 -14.05
N SER A 134 6.68 12.09 -13.54
CA SER A 134 6.18 12.10 -12.16
C SER A 134 5.10 11.03 -11.89
N CYS A 135 4.39 10.60 -12.94
CA CYS A 135 3.31 9.61 -12.87
C CYS A 135 3.73 8.22 -13.39
N MET A 136 5.02 7.97 -13.58
CA MET A 136 5.53 6.69 -14.07
C MET A 136 5.89 5.76 -12.91
N THR A 137 5.48 4.49 -13.03
CA THR A 137 6.09 3.45 -12.18
C THR A 137 7.45 3.05 -12.74
N THR A 138 8.42 2.78 -11.89
CA THR A 138 9.72 2.18 -12.25
C THR A 138 9.67 0.66 -12.24
N ASN A 139 8.57 0.07 -11.79
CA ASN A 139 8.38 -1.38 -11.67
C ASN A 139 8.09 -2.02 -13.03
N TYR A 140 9.06 -1.99 -13.95
CA TYR A 140 8.93 -2.60 -15.27
C TYR A 140 10.04 -3.62 -15.54
N ILE A 141 9.71 -4.65 -16.32
CA ILE A 141 10.69 -5.64 -16.79
C ILE A 141 11.33 -5.12 -18.07
N CYS A 142 12.62 -4.74 -18.01
CA CYS A 142 13.42 -4.44 -19.19
C CYS A 142 13.78 -5.73 -19.95
N ILE A 143 13.27 -5.89 -21.17
CA ILE A 143 13.72 -6.92 -22.09
C ILE A 143 14.75 -6.28 -23.02
N HIS A 144 16.03 -6.62 -22.82
CA HIS A 144 17.08 -6.19 -23.74
C HIS A 144 16.88 -6.82 -25.12
N ASN A 145 17.02 -6.02 -26.16
CA ASN A 145 16.85 -6.43 -27.56
C ASN A 145 17.87 -7.49 -28.03
N ASP A 146 18.84 -7.83 -27.21
CA ASP A 146 19.92 -8.80 -27.48
C ASP A 146 19.52 -10.25 -27.23
N LEU A 147 18.30 -10.52 -26.77
CA LEU A 147 17.77 -11.87 -26.69
C LEU A 147 17.46 -12.38 -28.09
N LEU A 148 18.47 -12.93 -28.74
CA LEU A 148 18.33 -13.70 -29.99
C LEU A 148 17.33 -14.84 -29.74
N PHE A 149 16.18 -14.77 -30.38
CA PHE A 149 15.29 -15.92 -30.53
C PHE A 149 16.02 -16.97 -31.34
N VAL A 150 16.59 -17.98 -30.69
CA VAL A 150 16.99 -19.19 -31.35
C VAL A 150 15.68 -19.91 -31.70
N ARG A 151 15.28 -19.80 -32.97
CA ARG A 151 14.25 -20.69 -33.54
C ARG A 151 14.86 -22.07 -33.64
N GLN A 152 14.31 -23.02 -32.90
CA GLN A 152 14.43 -24.46 -33.24
C GLN A 152 13.48 -24.81 -34.36
#